data_4dfaaa0b337903836d55166bbc1650ba
#
_entry.id   4dfaaa0b337903836d55166bbc1650ba
#
_cell.length_a   1.000
_cell.length_b   1.000
_cell.length_c   1.000
_cell.angle_alpha   90.00
_cell.angle_beta   90.00
_cell.angle_gamma   90.00
#
_symmetry.space_group_name_H-M   'P 1'
#
loop_
_entity.id
_entity.type
_entity.pdbx_description
1 polymer ?
#
loop_
_entity_poly.entity_id
_entity_poly.type
_entity_poly.pdbx_seq_one_letter_code
_entity_poly.pdbx_strand_id
1 'polypeptide(L)'
;MVAFVIAFFMISLSSCQKAKDTIGVIIVKNTNGNTISGATVTLHQDGAISHQGSTTNPDLRKTDVTDANGRAEFTYELEAIFQVDVEKVDGNYIYTGSNVIRLLKEKTVTLVVEIN
;
A
#
# COMPACT_ATOMS: atom_id res chain seq x y z
N MET A 1 5.02 -50.56 -2.79
CA MET A 1 5.19 -49.73 -3.98
C MET A 1 4.02 -48.82 -4.21
N VAL A 2 2.83 -49.37 -4.32
CA VAL A 2 1.64 -48.54 -4.61
C VAL A 2 1.35 -47.56 -3.48
N ALA A 3 1.48 -47.97 -2.22
CA ALA A 3 1.25 -47.08 -1.08
C ALA A 3 2.21 -45.89 -1.03
N PHE A 4 3.44 -46.10 -1.46
CA PHE A 4 4.43 -45.04 -1.50
C PHE A 4 4.08 -43.96 -2.54
N VAL A 5 3.62 -44.38 -3.70
CA VAL A 5 3.21 -43.45 -4.77
C VAL A 5 1.99 -42.65 -4.35
N ILE A 6 1.04 -43.23 -3.66
CA ILE A 6 -0.15 -42.55 -3.17
C ILE A 6 0.22 -41.50 -2.14
N ALA A 7 1.14 -41.82 -1.23
CA ALA A 7 1.61 -40.86 -0.23
C ALA A 7 2.27 -39.64 -0.88
N PHE A 8 3.06 -39.84 -1.89
CA PHE A 8 3.70 -38.77 -2.61
C PHE A 8 2.68 -37.83 -3.29
N PHE A 9 1.68 -38.43 -3.91
CA PHE A 9 0.61 -37.69 -4.56
C PHE A 9 -0.18 -36.82 -3.57
N MET A 10 -0.42 -37.32 -2.38
CA MET A 10 -1.12 -36.58 -1.34
C MET A 10 -0.33 -35.34 -0.88
N ILE A 11 0.98 -35.48 -0.78
CA ILE A 11 1.83 -34.35 -0.40
C ILE A 11 1.75 -33.22 -1.42
N SER A 12 1.73 -33.55 -2.71
CA SER A 12 1.64 -32.53 -3.75
C SER A 12 0.29 -31.81 -3.77
N LEU A 13 -0.78 -32.46 -3.32
CA LEU A 13 -2.08 -31.83 -3.22
C LEU A 13 -2.21 -30.89 -2.05
N SER A 14 -1.39 -31.04 -1.02
CA SER A 14 -1.43 -30.18 0.17
C SER A 14 -0.75 -28.82 -0.05
N SER A 15 -0.19 -28.58 -1.20
CA SER A 15 0.46 -27.32 -1.53
C SER A 15 -0.51 -26.27 -2.09
N CYS A 16 -1.76 -26.28 -1.65
CA CYS A 16 -2.74 -25.27 -2.05
C CYS A 16 -2.23 -23.88 -1.75
N GLN A 17 -2.28 -23.00 -2.75
CA GLN A 17 -1.79 -21.66 -2.63
C GLN A 17 -2.68 -20.83 -1.70
N LYS A 18 -2.03 -20.04 -0.88
CA LYS A 18 -2.70 -18.95 -0.17
C LYS A 18 -2.90 -17.78 -1.13
N ALA A 19 -3.98 -17.07 -0.96
CA ALA A 19 -4.17 -15.81 -1.66
C ALA A 19 -3.04 -14.85 -1.26
N LYS A 20 -2.50 -14.14 -2.22
CA LYS A 20 -1.48 -13.12 -1.97
C LYS A 20 -2.14 -11.85 -1.47
N ASP A 21 -1.40 -11.08 -0.70
CA ASP A 21 -1.89 -9.79 -0.22
C ASP A 21 -1.90 -8.76 -1.36
N THR A 22 -2.81 -7.82 -1.22
CA THR A 22 -2.85 -6.62 -2.06
C THR A 22 -2.09 -5.54 -1.32
N ILE A 23 -0.96 -5.12 -1.87
CA ILE A 23 -0.03 -4.25 -1.15
C ILE A 23 0.22 -2.97 -1.92
N GLY A 24 0.15 -1.84 -1.21
CA GLY A 24 0.58 -0.55 -1.72
C GLY A 24 1.84 -0.10 -1.01
N VAL A 25 2.86 0.26 -1.77
CA VAL A 25 4.11 0.79 -1.24
C VAL A 25 4.21 2.24 -1.66
N ILE A 26 4.39 3.12 -0.68
CA ILE A 26 4.56 4.54 -0.92
C ILE A 26 6.00 4.91 -0.60
N ILE A 27 6.69 5.51 -1.56
CA ILE A 27 8.04 6.04 -1.38
C ILE A 27 7.94 7.54 -1.40
N VAL A 28 8.38 8.18 -0.33
CA VAL A 28 8.34 9.64 -0.19
C VAL A 28 9.70 10.21 -0.51
N LYS A 29 9.73 11.19 -1.41
CA LYS A 29 10.94 11.89 -1.82
C LYS A 29 10.73 13.41 -1.76
N ASN A 30 11.83 14.14 -1.59
CA ASN A 30 11.79 15.60 -1.73
C ASN A 30 12.05 16.00 -3.19
N THR A 31 12.08 17.30 -3.45
CA THR A 31 12.31 17.83 -4.81
C THR A 31 13.70 17.50 -5.35
N ASN A 32 14.64 17.16 -4.49
CA ASN A 32 16.00 16.78 -4.88
C ASN A 32 16.11 15.27 -5.17
N GLY A 33 15.03 14.51 -5.00
CA GLY A 33 15.02 13.08 -5.23
C GLY A 33 15.49 12.25 -4.06
N ASN A 34 15.73 12.84 -2.91
CA ASN A 34 16.15 12.12 -1.70
C ASN A 34 14.93 11.54 -1.00
N THR A 35 15.07 10.32 -0.49
CA THR A 35 13.99 9.69 0.28
C THR A 35 13.85 10.34 1.65
N ILE A 36 12.62 10.42 2.14
CA ILE A 36 12.28 11.11 3.38
C ILE A 36 11.73 10.11 4.39
N SER A 37 12.44 9.93 5.49
CA SER A 37 11.97 9.12 6.60
C SER A 37 11.10 9.95 7.55
N GLY A 38 10.22 9.29 8.31
CA GLY A 38 9.40 9.97 9.29
C GLY A 38 8.27 10.81 8.71
N ALA A 39 7.92 10.61 7.44
CA ALA A 39 6.78 11.27 6.83
C ALA A 39 5.52 10.46 7.11
N THR A 40 4.43 11.15 7.43
CA THR A 40 3.14 10.52 7.67
C THR A 40 2.41 10.34 6.34
N VAL A 41 2.06 9.10 6.02
CA VAL A 41 1.39 8.75 4.77
C VAL A 41 -0.01 8.24 5.11
N THR A 42 -1.01 8.81 4.49
CA THR A 42 -2.41 8.40 4.67
C THR A 42 -3.01 8.00 3.34
N LEU A 43 -3.58 6.79 3.30
CA LEU A 43 -4.40 6.33 2.17
C LEU A 43 -5.86 6.45 2.55
N HIS A 44 -6.65 7.10 1.70
CA HIS A 44 -8.07 7.32 1.95
C HIS A 44 -8.85 7.47 0.65
N GLN A 45 -10.16 7.50 0.79
CA GLN A 45 -11.06 7.63 -0.35
C GLN A 45 -11.96 8.85 -0.23
N ASP A 46 -11.55 9.85 0.55
CA ASP A 46 -12.33 11.07 0.73
C ASP A 46 -12.29 11.95 -0.53
N GLY A 47 -13.33 12.73 -0.72
CA GLY A 47 -13.36 13.76 -1.75
C GLY A 47 -13.44 13.23 -3.17
N ALA A 48 -12.51 13.64 -4.02
CA ALA A 48 -12.59 13.41 -5.47
C ALA A 48 -12.51 11.96 -5.91
N ILE A 49 -12.04 11.07 -5.04
CA ILE A 49 -11.94 9.64 -5.36
C ILE A 49 -13.25 8.92 -5.09
N SER A 50 -14.10 9.50 -4.24
CA SER A 50 -15.40 8.92 -3.98
C SER A 50 -16.19 8.79 -5.25
N HIS A 51 -16.69 7.60 -5.49
CA HIS A 51 -17.54 7.36 -6.63
C HIS A 51 -18.82 8.17 -6.50
N GLN A 52 -19.31 8.63 -7.63
CA GLN A 52 -20.57 9.37 -7.67
C GLN A 52 -21.67 8.56 -7.00
N GLY A 53 -22.28 9.13 -5.99
CA GLY A 53 -23.34 8.47 -5.24
C GLY A 53 -22.86 7.45 -4.23
N SER A 54 -21.58 7.20 -4.13
CA SER A 54 -21.05 6.30 -3.12
C SER A 54 -20.57 7.10 -1.91
N THR A 55 -20.66 6.48 -0.75
CA THR A 55 -20.13 7.06 0.47
C THR A 55 -18.66 6.68 0.60
N THR A 56 -17.87 7.59 1.18
CA THR A 56 -16.51 7.24 1.57
C THR A 56 -16.56 6.12 2.59
N ASN A 57 -15.60 5.23 2.50
CA ASN A 57 -15.50 4.13 3.45
C ASN A 57 -14.36 4.41 4.42
N PRO A 58 -14.64 4.95 5.62
CA PRO A 58 -13.62 5.30 6.58
C PRO A 58 -12.84 4.09 7.09
N ASP A 59 -13.41 2.89 7.02
CA ASP A 59 -12.74 1.68 7.45
C ASP A 59 -11.55 1.32 6.58
N LEU A 60 -11.47 1.88 5.38
CA LEU A 60 -10.34 1.65 4.47
C LEU A 60 -9.21 2.65 4.68
N ARG A 61 -9.42 3.67 5.50
CA ARG A 61 -8.40 4.68 5.77
C ARG A 61 -7.27 4.08 6.60
N LYS A 62 -6.05 4.20 6.10
CA LYS A 62 -4.86 3.72 6.82
C LYS A 62 -3.79 4.79 6.81
N THR A 63 -3.06 4.87 7.92
CA THR A 63 -1.96 5.82 8.08
C THR A 63 -0.72 5.06 8.55
N ASP A 64 0.42 5.39 7.98
CA ASP A 64 1.71 4.84 8.40
C ASP A 64 2.78 5.93 8.25
N VAL A 65 3.94 5.67 8.83
CA VAL A 65 5.07 6.59 8.80
C VAL A 65 6.20 5.94 8.01
N THR A 66 6.84 6.72 7.14
CA THR A 66 7.93 6.18 6.32
C THR A 66 9.13 5.77 7.19
N ASP A 67 9.78 4.68 6.77
CA ASP A 67 10.96 4.15 7.43
C ASP A 67 12.24 4.90 6.99
N ALA A 68 13.40 4.37 7.38
CA ALA A 68 14.69 4.97 7.04
C ALA A 68 14.93 5.08 5.54
N ASN A 69 14.23 4.28 4.74
CA ASN A 69 14.31 4.29 3.28
C ASN A 69 13.25 5.15 2.62
N GLY A 70 12.45 5.88 3.41
CA GLY A 70 11.37 6.69 2.89
C GLY A 70 10.17 5.89 2.42
N ARG A 71 9.98 4.71 2.96
CA ARG A 71 9.00 3.73 2.47
C ARG A 71 7.94 3.46 3.53
N ALA A 72 6.68 3.48 3.12
CA ALA A 72 5.54 3.04 3.92
C ALA A 72 4.76 1.98 3.15
N GLU A 73 4.29 0.95 3.84
CA GLU A 73 3.63 -0.19 3.21
C GLU A 73 2.24 -0.38 3.80
N PHE A 74 1.27 -0.63 2.92
CA PHE A 74 -0.14 -0.79 3.28
C PHE A 74 -0.68 -2.08 2.67
N THR A 75 -1.39 -2.85 3.47
CA THR A 75 -1.98 -4.12 3.04
C THR A 75 -3.49 -4.01 3.08
N TYR A 76 -4.13 -4.42 1.99
CA TYR A 76 -5.58 -4.47 1.85
C TYR A 76 -6.02 -5.84 1.34
N GLU A 77 -7.29 -6.13 1.49
CA GLU A 77 -7.83 -7.42 1.03
C GLU A 77 -8.24 -7.37 -0.44
N LEU A 78 -8.72 -6.23 -0.91
CA LEU A 78 -9.27 -6.08 -2.25
C LEU A 78 -8.60 -4.93 -2.99
N GLU A 79 -8.70 -4.99 -4.32
CA GLU A 79 -8.27 -3.87 -5.15
C GLU A 79 -9.11 -2.62 -4.88
N ALA A 80 -8.49 -1.46 -4.97
CA ALA A 80 -9.15 -0.18 -4.74
C ALA A 80 -8.27 0.96 -5.23
N ILE A 81 -8.88 2.13 -5.38
CA ILE A 81 -8.17 3.36 -5.69
C ILE A 81 -8.19 4.23 -4.43
N PHE A 82 -7.02 4.74 -4.05
CA PHE A 82 -6.89 5.60 -2.88
C PHE A 82 -6.21 6.90 -3.25
N GLN A 83 -6.64 7.97 -2.58
CA GLN A 83 -5.83 9.17 -2.53
C GLN A 83 -4.74 8.98 -1.48
N VAL A 84 -3.54 9.43 -1.80
CA VAL A 84 -2.38 9.34 -0.92
C VAL A 84 -2.00 10.75 -0.52
N ASP A 85 -2.05 11.03 0.77
CA ASP A 85 -1.59 12.32 1.31
C ASP A 85 -0.38 12.08 2.19
N VAL A 86 0.64 12.91 2.00
CA VAL A 86 1.89 12.81 2.75
C VAL A 86 2.18 14.13 3.43
N GLU A 87 2.61 14.05 4.69
CA GLU A 87 3.01 15.23 5.46
C GLU A 87 4.29 14.93 6.23
N LYS A 88 5.22 15.84 6.15
CA LYS A 88 6.45 15.79 6.96
C LYS A 88 6.63 17.11 7.67
N VAL A 89 6.69 17.05 8.99
CA VAL A 89 6.98 18.23 9.82
C VAL A 89 8.47 18.25 10.15
N ASP A 90 9.11 19.37 9.85
CA ASP A 90 10.53 19.56 10.13
C ASP A 90 10.72 20.96 10.74
N GLY A 91 10.80 20.99 12.06
CA GLY A 91 10.86 22.25 12.79
C GLY A 91 9.61 23.09 12.56
N ASN A 92 9.78 24.27 11.96
CA ASN A 92 8.69 25.18 11.66
C ASN A 92 8.11 24.97 10.25
N TYR A 93 8.62 24.02 9.51
CA TYR A 93 8.20 23.77 8.13
C TYR A 93 7.35 22.52 8.04
N ILE A 94 6.34 22.59 7.19
CA ILE A 94 5.49 21.44 6.87
C ILE A 94 5.60 21.20 5.37
N TYR A 95 6.08 20.02 5.00
CA TYR A 95 6.18 19.60 3.61
C TYR A 95 5.03 18.66 3.32
N THR A 96 4.36 18.83 2.19
CA THR A 96 3.21 18.03 1.81
C THR A 96 3.31 17.56 0.38
N GLY A 97 2.60 16.48 0.09
CA GLY A 97 2.45 15.98 -1.26
C GLY A 97 1.23 15.08 -1.33
N SER A 98 0.71 14.93 -2.52
CA SER A 98 -0.46 14.09 -2.77
C SER A 98 -0.31 13.37 -4.09
N ASN A 99 -0.92 12.20 -4.17
CA ASN A 99 -1.00 11.42 -5.40
C ASN A 99 -2.14 10.42 -5.27
N VAL A 100 -2.33 9.62 -6.29
CA VAL A 100 -3.38 8.60 -6.32
C VAL A 100 -2.73 7.26 -6.61
N ILE A 101 -3.09 6.23 -5.86
CA ILE A 101 -2.62 4.88 -6.09
C ILE A 101 -3.79 3.97 -6.44
N ARG A 102 -3.57 3.11 -7.41
CA ARG A 102 -4.51 2.06 -7.77
C ARG A 102 -3.93 0.72 -7.36
N LEU A 103 -4.52 0.12 -6.34
CA LEU A 103 -4.11 -1.20 -5.88
C LEU A 103 -4.73 -2.27 -6.76
N LEU A 104 -3.91 -3.22 -7.16
CA LEU A 104 -4.33 -4.36 -7.97
C LEU A 104 -4.35 -5.59 -7.08
N LYS A 105 -5.40 -6.37 -7.20
CA LYS A 105 -5.62 -7.55 -6.36
C LYS A 105 -4.43 -8.50 -6.40
N GLU A 106 -3.96 -8.88 -5.23
CA GLU A 106 -2.85 -9.84 -5.05
C GLU A 106 -1.54 -9.37 -5.69
N LYS A 107 -1.36 -8.06 -5.81
CA LYS A 107 -0.15 -7.48 -6.37
C LYS A 107 0.40 -6.39 -5.47
N THR A 108 1.68 -6.10 -5.63
CA THR A 108 2.34 -4.98 -4.97
C THR A 108 2.46 -3.84 -5.97
N VAL A 109 1.89 -2.70 -5.63
CA VAL A 109 1.96 -1.49 -6.44
C VAL A 109 2.79 -0.46 -5.69
N THR A 110 3.78 0.11 -6.34
CA THR A 110 4.66 1.11 -5.76
C THR A 110 4.36 2.48 -6.37
N LEU A 111 4.24 3.48 -5.51
CA LEU A 111 4.00 4.86 -5.91
C LEU A 111 5.02 5.77 -5.25
N VAL A 112 5.59 6.68 -6.00
CA VAL A 112 6.46 7.73 -5.47
C VAL A 112 5.64 8.99 -5.28
N VAL A 113 5.74 9.59 -4.09
CA VAL A 113 5.10 10.87 -3.78
C VAL A 113 6.19 11.88 -3.45
N GLU A 114 6.19 12.97 -4.18
CA GLU A 114 7.14 14.07 -3.94
C GLU A 114 6.49 15.08 -3.01
N ILE A 115 7.24 15.49 -2.00
CA ILE A 115 6.79 16.51 -1.05
C ILE A 115 7.64 17.78 -1.18
N ASN A 116 7.00 18.92 -0.94
CA ASN A 116 7.67 20.21 -0.95
C ASN A 116 7.01 21.22 -0.01
#